data_e83459c41c36b5d23ffc79aa9ac4caeb
#
_entry.id   e83459c41c36b5d23ffc79aa9ac4caeb
#
_cell.length_a   1.000
_cell.length_b   1.000
_cell.length_c   1.000
_cell.angle_alpha   90.00
_cell.angle_beta   90.00
_cell.angle_gamma   90.00
#
_symmetry.space_group_name_H-M   'P 1'
#
loop_
_entity.id
_entity.type
_entity.pdbx_description
1 polymer ?
#
loop_
_entity_poly.entity_id
_entity_poly.type
_entity_poly.pdbx_seq_one_letter_code
_entity_poly.pdbx_strand_id
1 'polypeptide(L)'
;MSTPLLVSPPVTRRFGLAGLGLATLLPMLAGSMANLVLPALGRDFGVPFASLQWVLVAYLLGITSLTVVAGRFGDRLGRRRLLLWGTGVFALASLLCALAPSIGWLIAARTLQGAGAACMLVLSLAMAGELVPPARRGWSMGLLGTLSACGTALGPSFGGLLIGGFGWQAPFLLLLPLALLALGCAWRDLPRDEAGSAKGGLPLTSLLLLVTALLCYGLALTRGSPLGAWPGIGALVAMVLFVRADSGARRPLLPLALLGASRRRGGIIASALVASVMVATLLIGPFYLHGAFALDMGTVGLMISMGPLLAALSGMPAGWLVDRVGATPVVRLGLGLMVVAAVLLALLDRALGPLGYLLPILLLTAGYALFQTANNSAVVGEAEGASRGAVAGLLTLSRNLGQLTGAAGLGGLFAALAGRPDLALATADELAFATRVTFALTALLLMSALWLAGREERAVQGDVARDGCESGER
;
A
#
# COMPACT_ATOMS: atom_id res chain seq x y z
N MET A 1 23.05 -45.28 22.03
CA MET A 1 21.89 -44.67 22.70
C MET A 1 22.15 -43.17 22.81
N SER A 2 21.71 -42.43 21.82
CA SER A 2 21.82 -40.97 21.79
C SER A 2 20.59 -40.38 22.50
N THR A 3 20.80 -39.75 23.64
CA THR A 3 19.78 -38.98 24.39
C THR A 3 19.13 -37.93 23.51
N PRO A 4 17.78 -37.90 23.37
CA PRO A 4 17.13 -36.82 22.67
C PRO A 4 17.31 -35.55 23.50
N LEU A 5 17.97 -34.54 22.90
CA LEU A 5 18.00 -33.20 23.43
C LEU A 5 16.54 -32.73 23.59
N LEU A 6 16.09 -32.57 24.84
CA LEU A 6 14.84 -31.97 25.22
C LEU A 6 14.83 -30.51 24.68
N VAL A 7 14.30 -30.36 23.48
CA VAL A 7 13.97 -29.03 22.95
C VAL A 7 12.84 -28.51 23.85
N SER A 8 13.19 -27.63 24.75
CA SER A 8 12.20 -26.91 25.56
C SER A 8 11.13 -26.30 24.66
N PRO A 9 9.83 -26.42 25.00
CA PRO A 9 8.75 -25.90 24.19
C PRO A 9 8.99 -24.40 23.96
N PRO A 10 8.83 -23.90 22.73
CA PRO A 10 9.05 -22.50 22.44
C PRO A 10 8.09 -21.67 23.29
N VAL A 11 8.62 -20.94 24.27
CA VAL A 11 7.88 -20.00 25.09
C VAL A 11 7.30 -18.96 24.15
N THR A 12 5.97 -18.87 24.07
CA THR A 12 5.29 -17.85 23.25
C THR A 12 5.71 -16.48 23.79
N ARG A 13 6.56 -15.79 23.08
CA ARG A 13 7.09 -14.47 23.46
C ARG A 13 6.03 -13.41 23.20
N ARG A 14 5.11 -13.20 24.14
CA ARG A 14 3.92 -12.36 23.99
C ARG A 14 4.26 -10.90 23.68
N PHE A 15 5.26 -10.34 24.36
CA PHE A 15 5.73 -8.97 24.07
C PHE A 15 6.39 -8.87 22.70
N GLY A 16 7.13 -9.90 22.25
CA GLY A 16 7.69 -9.95 20.91
C GLY A 16 6.61 -9.89 19.84
N LEU A 17 5.55 -10.70 19.98
CA LEU A 17 4.39 -10.66 19.06
C LEU A 17 3.65 -9.32 19.10
N ALA A 18 3.46 -8.72 20.28
CA ALA A 18 2.87 -7.40 20.42
C ALA A 18 3.73 -6.32 19.72
N GLY A 19 5.06 -6.39 19.89
CA GLY A 19 6.00 -5.50 19.19
C GLY A 19 5.90 -5.62 17.67
N LEU A 20 5.87 -6.86 17.12
CA LEU A 20 5.69 -7.10 15.68
C LEU A 20 4.30 -6.65 15.19
N GLY A 21 3.26 -6.87 16.01
CA GLY A 21 1.90 -6.42 15.72
C GLY A 21 1.81 -4.90 15.60
N LEU A 22 2.37 -4.17 16.58
CA LEU A 22 2.45 -2.71 16.51
C LEU A 22 3.33 -2.24 15.35
N ALA A 23 4.46 -2.91 15.09
CA ALA A 23 5.32 -2.62 13.96
C ALA A 23 4.64 -2.85 12.59
N THR A 24 3.58 -3.63 12.52
CA THR A 24 2.75 -3.80 11.31
C THR A 24 1.60 -2.79 11.26
N LEU A 25 0.95 -2.52 12.39
CA LEU A 25 -0.17 -1.59 12.50
C LEU A 25 0.24 -0.14 12.24
N LEU A 26 1.34 0.31 12.87
CA LEU A 26 1.73 1.73 12.85
C LEU A 26 2.04 2.30 11.46
N PRO A 27 2.75 1.60 10.55
CA PRO A 27 2.95 2.08 9.19
C PRO A 27 1.63 2.26 8.42
N MET A 28 0.68 1.36 8.60
CA MET A 28 -0.63 1.44 7.95
C MET A 28 -1.45 2.60 8.52
N LEU A 29 -1.43 2.77 9.83
CA LEU A 29 -2.07 3.88 10.54
C LEU A 29 -1.49 5.22 10.07
N ALA A 30 -0.16 5.36 10.01
CA ALA A 30 0.52 6.59 9.56
C ALA A 30 0.21 6.95 8.10
N GLY A 31 0.10 5.93 7.23
CA GLY A 31 -0.27 6.12 5.83
C GLY A 31 -1.69 6.62 5.66
N SER A 32 -2.65 6.01 6.37
CA SER A 32 -4.08 6.34 6.24
C SER A 32 -4.47 7.64 6.95
N MET A 33 -3.90 7.94 8.13
CA MET A 33 -4.13 9.21 8.83
C MET A 33 -3.68 10.42 8.00
N ALA A 34 -2.58 10.30 7.27
CA ALA A 34 -2.00 11.38 6.50
C ALA A 34 -2.93 11.95 5.42
N ASN A 35 -3.86 11.15 4.88
CA ASN A 35 -4.84 11.63 3.91
C ASN A 35 -5.76 12.72 4.50
N LEU A 36 -6.14 12.60 5.76
CA LEU A 36 -7.01 13.57 6.43
C LEU A 36 -6.29 14.84 6.87
N VAL A 37 -4.97 14.76 7.05
CA VAL A 37 -4.15 15.92 7.43
C VAL A 37 -4.05 16.93 6.29
N LEU A 38 -4.14 16.50 5.01
CA LEU A 38 -3.89 17.35 3.85
C LEU A 38 -4.74 18.63 3.79
N PRO A 39 -6.07 18.61 4.01
CA PRO A 39 -6.87 19.82 4.01
C PRO A 39 -6.47 20.83 5.11
N ALA A 40 -6.06 20.34 6.28
CA ALA A 40 -5.58 21.17 7.37
C ALA A 40 -4.21 21.78 7.06
N LEU A 41 -3.28 20.99 6.48
CA LEU A 41 -1.98 21.47 6.03
C LEU A 41 -2.09 22.55 4.94
N GLY A 42 -3.05 22.41 4.02
CA GLY A 42 -3.29 23.39 2.97
C GLY A 42 -3.66 24.75 3.56
N ARG A 43 -4.50 24.77 4.59
CA ARG A 43 -4.91 26.00 5.29
C ARG A 43 -3.77 26.61 6.11
N ASP A 44 -3.02 25.78 6.85
CA ASP A 44 -1.99 26.27 7.77
C ASP A 44 -0.74 26.77 7.04
N PHE A 45 -0.31 26.08 5.98
CA PHE A 45 0.89 26.44 5.22
C PHE A 45 0.61 27.30 3.98
N GLY A 46 -0.64 27.46 3.56
CA GLY A 46 -1.01 28.24 2.38
C GLY A 46 -0.35 27.74 1.08
N VAL A 47 -0.16 26.40 0.93
CA VAL A 47 0.56 25.82 -0.19
C VAL A 47 -0.40 25.15 -1.17
N PRO A 48 -0.05 25.11 -2.49
CA PRO A 48 -0.88 24.46 -3.49
C PRO A 48 -0.96 22.95 -3.25
N PHE A 49 -2.05 22.35 -3.72
CA PHE A 49 -2.32 20.92 -3.57
C PHE A 49 -1.17 20.01 -4.09
N ALA A 50 -0.50 20.44 -5.16
CA ALA A 50 0.66 19.72 -5.68
C ALA A 50 1.78 19.54 -4.63
N SER A 51 1.98 20.50 -3.73
CA SER A 51 2.92 20.38 -2.61
C SER A 51 2.40 19.46 -1.52
N LEU A 52 1.08 19.49 -1.25
CA LEU A 52 0.43 18.63 -0.27
C LEU A 52 0.51 17.15 -0.67
N GLN A 53 0.34 16.84 -1.95
CA GLN A 53 0.47 15.47 -2.47
C GLN A 53 1.83 14.85 -2.11
N TRP A 54 2.90 15.66 -2.07
CA TRP A 54 4.23 15.18 -1.70
C TRP A 54 4.32 14.61 -0.29
N VAL A 55 3.45 15.02 0.62
CA VAL A 55 3.39 14.45 1.98
C VAL A 55 3.03 12.95 1.93
N LEU A 56 2.17 12.55 1.00
CA LEU A 56 1.82 11.13 0.78
C LEU A 56 2.84 10.42 -0.10
N VAL A 57 3.20 11.04 -1.22
CA VAL A 57 4.12 10.48 -2.22
C VAL A 57 5.48 10.20 -1.60
N ALA A 58 6.01 11.11 -0.79
CA ALA A 58 7.30 10.95 -0.12
C ALA A 58 7.32 9.75 0.85
N TYR A 59 6.25 9.54 1.60
CA TYR A 59 6.09 8.37 2.46
C TYR A 59 6.03 7.07 1.67
N LEU A 60 5.23 7.03 0.60
CA LEU A 60 5.12 5.87 -0.29
C LEU A 60 6.44 5.57 -1.01
N LEU A 61 7.18 6.60 -1.43
CA LEU A 61 8.52 6.45 -2.00
C LEU A 61 9.50 5.83 -1.00
N GLY A 62 9.50 6.32 0.24
CA GLY A 62 10.31 5.77 1.32
C GLY A 62 10.02 4.29 1.58
N ILE A 63 8.74 3.92 1.69
CA ILE A 63 8.32 2.52 1.85
C ILE A 63 8.75 1.69 0.64
N THR A 64 8.38 2.11 -0.57
CA THR A 64 8.57 1.31 -1.79
C THR A 64 10.04 1.05 -2.07
N SER A 65 10.86 2.09 -1.95
CA SER A 65 12.30 2.00 -2.21
C SER A 65 13.01 1.05 -1.26
N LEU A 66 12.64 1.07 0.02
CA LEU A 66 13.34 0.30 1.05
C LEU A 66 12.69 -1.05 1.36
N THR A 67 11.45 -1.30 1.00
CA THR A 67 10.79 -2.61 1.22
C THR A 67 11.58 -3.75 0.59
N VAL A 68 12.03 -3.58 -0.66
CA VAL A 68 12.79 -4.61 -1.39
C VAL A 68 14.15 -4.89 -0.73
N VAL A 69 14.72 -3.86 -0.12
CA VAL A 69 16.07 -3.88 0.45
C VAL A 69 16.07 -4.30 1.91
N ALA A 70 15.04 -3.92 2.67
CA ALA A 70 14.93 -4.19 4.11
C ALA A 70 15.03 -5.68 4.43
N GLY A 71 14.44 -6.55 3.60
CA GLY A 71 14.56 -8.00 3.76
C GLY A 71 16.01 -8.47 3.68
N ARG A 72 16.76 -8.02 2.67
CA ARG A 72 18.17 -8.41 2.46
C ARG A 72 19.12 -7.80 3.50
N PHE A 73 18.86 -6.55 3.90
CA PHE A 73 19.61 -5.93 5.00
C PHE A 73 19.35 -6.68 6.31
N GLY A 74 18.10 -7.12 6.54
CA GLY A 74 17.75 -7.92 7.72
C GLY A 74 18.52 -9.24 7.80
N ASP A 75 18.67 -9.92 6.68
CA ASP A 75 19.44 -11.17 6.63
C ASP A 75 20.95 -10.99 6.86
N ARG A 76 21.51 -9.79 6.60
CA ARG A 76 22.95 -9.47 6.80
C ARG A 76 23.26 -8.83 8.13
N LEU A 77 22.50 -7.81 8.49
CA LEU A 77 22.76 -6.99 9.70
C LEU A 77 22.09 -7.56 10.95
N GLY A 78 21.20 -8.55 10.74
CA GLY A 78 20.33 -9.10 11.74
C GLY A 78 18.91 -8.48 11.67
N ARG A 79 17.91 -9.35 11.63
CA ARG A 79 16.50 -8.95 11.49
C ARG A 79 16.01 -8.13 12.68
N ARG A 80 16.39 -8.54 13.89
CA ARG A 80 16.04 -7.81 15.12
C ARG A 80 16.66 -6.42 15.14
N ARG A 81 17.96 -6.32 14.86
CA ARG A 81 18.66 -5.02 14.86
C ARG A 81 18.03 -4.05 13.87
N LEU A 82 17.80 -4.51 12.64
CA LEU A 82 17.23 -3.66 11.60
C LEU A 82 15.78 -3.26 11.91
N LEU A 83 14.97 -4.15 12.52
CA LEU A 83 13.62 -3.82 12.98
C LEU A 83 13.65 -2.73 14.06
N LEU A 84 14.54 -2.84 15.05
CA LEU A 84 14.69 -1.86 16.13
C LEU A 84 15.13 -0.50 15.58
N TRP A 85 16.13 -0.48 14.71
CA TRP A 85 16.55 0.74 14.01
C TRP A 85 15.44 1.36 13.18
N GLY A 86 14.72 0.56 12.39
CA GLY A 86 13.59 1.01 11.58
C GLY A 86 12.47 1.60 12.43
N THR A 87 12.13 0.96 13.56
CA THR A 87 11.12 1.47 14.50
C THR A 87 11.58 2.76 15.18
N GLY A 88 12.87 2.87 15.56
CA GLY A 88 13.46 4.09 16.10
C GLY A 88 13.44 5.25 15.10
N VAL A 89 13.80 4.98 13.83
CA VAL A 89 13.73 5.96 12.74
C VAL A 89 12.28 6.40 12.50
N PHE A 90 11.32 5.48 12.53
CA PHE A 90 9.90 5.79 12.40
C PHE A 90 9.39 6.68 13.53
N ALA A 91 9.78 6.39 14.78
CA ALA A 91 9.43 7.20 15.95
C ALA A 91 10.00 8.62 15.85
N LEU A 92 11.31 8.73 15.54
CA LEU A 92 11.98 10.03 15.35
C LEU A 92 11.33 10.83 14.20
N ALA A 93 11.08 10.18 13.08
CA ALA A 93 10.44 10.82 11.93
C ALA A 93 9.01 11.26 12.24
N SER A 94 8.25 10.51 13.05
CA SER A 94 6.92 10.92 13.52
C SER A 94 6.99 12.20 14.35
N LEU A 95 7.99 12.32 15.24
CA LEU A 95 8.23 13.55 15.99
C LEU A 95 8.61 14.71 15.05
N LEU A 96 9.51 14.48 14.09
CA LEU A 96 9.91 15.48 13.10
C LEU A 96 8.75 15.95 12.22
N CYS A 97 7.80 15.05 11.90
CA CYS A 97 6.58 15.42 11.21
C CYS A 97 5.69 16.34 12.05
N ALA A 98 5.53 16.03 13.33
CA ALA A 98 4.71 16.85 14.23
C ALA A 98 5.31 18.24 14.50
N LEU A 99 6.62 18.36 14.49
CA LEU A 99 7.35 19.59 14.71
C LEU A 99 7.70 20.35 13.41
N ALA A 100 7.13 19.97 12.27
CA ALA A 100 7.49 20.51 10.98
C ALA A 100 7.18 22.01 10.86
N PRO A 101 8.19 22.89 10.66
CA PRO A 101 8.00 24.33 10.50
C PRO A 101 7.60 24.72 9.07
N SER A 102 7.72 23.79 8.11
CA SER A 102 7.41 24.02 6.70
C SER A 102 7.00 22.72 6.01
N ILE A 103 6.30 22.85 4.87
CA ILE A 103 5.90 21.69 4.07
C ILE A 103 7.10 20.88 3.55
N GLY A 104 8.21 21.54 3.17
CA GLY A 104 9.42 20.88 2.72
C GLY A 104 10.06 20.03 3.81
N TRP A 105 10.09 20.52 5.05
CA TRP A 105 10.52 19.74 6.20
C TRP A 105 9.63 18.53 6.43
N LEU A 106 8.31 18.72 6.37
CA LEU A 106 7.34 17.64 6.54
C LEU A 106 7.54 16.54 5.48
N ILE A 107 7.75 16.92 4.22
CA ILE A 107 8.02 15.98 3.12
C ILE A 107 9.30 15.16 3.40
N ALA A 108 10.38 15.81 3.84
CA ALA A 108 11.63 15.12 4.19
C ALA A 108 11.43 14.16 5.38
N ALA A 109 10.74 14.60 6.43
CA ALA A 109 10.40 13.78 7.58
C ALA A 109 9.50 12.58 7.20
N ARG A 110 8.54 12.76 6.28
CA ARG A 110 7.69 11.69 5.73
C ARG A 110 8.48 10.66 4.93
N THR A 111 9.48 11.09 4.15
CA THR A 111 10.38 10.16 3.45
C THR A 111 11.12 9.27 4.46
N LEU A 112 11.67 9.88 5.51
CA LEU A 112 12.36 9.17 6.58
C LEU A 112 11.42 8.22 7.35
N GLN A 113 10.18 8.66 7.61
CA GLN A 113 9.14 7.84 8.25
C GLN A 113 8.80 6.62 7.39
N GLY A 114 8.68 6.81 6.07
CA GLY A 114 8.47 5.72 5.10
C GLY A 114 9.62 4.71 5.08
N ALA A 115 10.85 5.19 5.22
CA ALA A 115 12.03 4.33 5.33
C ALA A 115 11.99 3.43 6.58
N GLY A 116 11.64 3.99 7.75
CA GLY A 116 11.41 3.23 8.98
C GLY A 116 10.26 2.22 8.83
N ALA A 117 9.15 2.66 8.22
CA ALA A 117 7.97 1.84 7.96
C ALA A 117 8.28 0.61 7.10
N ALA A 118 9.12 0.73 6.07
CA ALA A 118 9.54 -0.39 5.23
C ALA A 118 10.24 -1.49 6.04
N CYS A 119 11.16 -1.10 6.92
CA CYS A 119 11.84 -2.05 7.82
C CYS A 119 10.83 -2.73 8.76
N MET A 120 9.91 -1.95 9.34
CA MET A 120 8.88 -2.46 10.24
C MET A 120 8.00 -3.50 9.56
N LEU A 121 7.46 -3.23 8.37
CA LEU A 121 6.55 -4.12 7.65
C LEU A 121 7.23 -5.43 7.22
N VAL A 122 8.39 -5.31 6.57
CA VAL A 122 9.08 -6.49 6.01
C VAL A 122 9.59 -7.41 7.10
N LEU A 123 10.23 -6.85 8.13
CA LEU A 123 10.88 -7.64 9.16
C LEU A 123 9.88 -8.20 10.17
N SER A 124 8.78 -7.50 10.45
CA SER A 124 7.71 -8.04 11.29
C SER A 124 7.13 -9.30 10.67
N LEU A 125 6.85 -9.28 9.37
CA LEU A 125 6.32 -10.45 8.67
C LEU A 125 7.34 -11.60 8.63
N ALA A 126 8.61 -11.29 8.37
CA ALA A 126 9.68 -12.29 8.34
C ALA A 126 9.89 -12.97 9.71
N MET A 127 9.81 -12.22 10.81
CA MET A 127 10.06 -12.73 12.17
C MET A 127 8.83 -13.35 12.83
N ALA A 128 7.62 -13.08 12.36
CA ALA A 128 6.38 -13.57 13.00
C ALA A 128 6.32 -15.10 13.09
N GLY A 129 6.79 -15.79 12.06
CA GLY A 129 6.83 -17.24 12.04
C GLY A 129 7.90 -17.87 12.93
N GLU A 130 8.88 -17.08 13.39
CA GLU A 130 9.97 -17.54 14.26
C GLU A 130 9.60 -17.49 15.75
N LEU A 131 8.62 -16.65 16.10
CA LEU A 131 8.19 -16.43 17.50
C LEU A 131 7.14 -17.42 17.98
N VAL A 132 6.61 -18.26 17.10
CA VAL A 132 5.54 -19.22 17.42
C VAL A 132 5.91 -20.62 16.94
N PRO A 133 5.35 -21.66 17.58
CA PRO A 133 5.50 -23.03 17.10
C PRO A 133 5.04 -23.19 15.65
N PRO A 134 5.62 -24.14 14.88
CA PRO A 134 5.25 -24.38 13.48
C PRO A 134 3.75 -24.50 13.22
N ALA A 135 3.02 -25.14 14.13
CA ALA A 135 1.57 -25.31 14.07
C ALA A 135 0.77 -23.99 14.18
N ARG A 136 1.38 -22.90 14.66
CA ARG A 136 0.73 -21.60 14.85
C ARG A 136 1.26 -20.51 13.90
N ARG A 137 2.11 -20.85 12.95
CA ARG A 137 2.66 -19.87 11.99
C ARG A 137 1.58 -19.19 11.17
N GLY A 138 0.58 -19.94 10.70
CA GLY A 138 -0.57 -19.36 9.99
C GLY A 138 -1.35 -18.35 10.83
N TRP A 139 -1.57 -18.69 12.12
CA TRP A 139 -2.23 -17.77 13.07
C TRP A 139 -1.45 -16.47 13.26
N SER A 140 -0.12 -16.54 13.43
CA SER A 140 0.70 -15.30 13.59
C SER A 140 0.69 -14.42 12.34
N MET A 141 0.74 -15.01 11.15
CA MET A 141 0.62 -14.27 9.89
C MET A 141 -0.77 -13.62 9.73
N GLY A 142 -1.83 -14.37 10.09
CA GLY A 142 -3.20 -13.85 10.11
C GLY A 142 -3.37 -12.69 11.08
N LEU A 143 -2.77 -12.78 12.28
CA LEU A 143 -2.78 -11.70 13.28
C LEU A 143 -2.14 -10.43 12.73
N LEU A 144 -0.96 -10.52 12.11
CA LEU A 144 -0.29 -9.35 11.50
C LEU A 144 -1.11 -8.77 10.33
N GLY A 145 -1.72 -9.63 9.52
CA GLY A 145 -2.64 -9.20 8.45
C GLY A 145 -3.84 -8.41 9.00
N THR A 146 -4.46 -8.91 10.06
CA THR A 146 -5.57 -8.24 10.75
C THR A 146 -5.13 -6.89 11.34
N LEU A 147 -3.98 -6.84 12.01
CA LEU A 147 -3.45 -5.59 12.57
C LEU A 147 -3.10 -4.57 11.48
N SER A 148 -2.57 -5.02 10.34
CA SER A 148 -2.38 -4.17 9.16
C SER A 148 -3.69 -3.56 8.67
N ALA A 149 -4.73 -4.37 8.53
CA ALA A 149 -6.06 -3.93 8.12
C ALA A 149 -6.68 -2.95 9.16
N CYS A 150 -6.54 -3.26 10.45
CA CYS A 150 -6.96 -2.38 11.54
C CYS A 150 -6.25 -1.02 11.49
N GLY A 151 -4.92 -1.00 11.25
CA GLY A 151 -4.17 0.24 11.09
C GLY A 151 -4.73 1.12 9.96
N THR A 152 -5.04 0.51 8.81
CA THR A 152 -5.65 1.22 7.69
C THR A 152 -7.06 1.71 8.00
N ALA A 153 -7.88 0.90 8.67
CA ALA A 153 -9.27 1.22 9.00
C ALA A 153 -9.39 2.31 10.07
N LEU A 154 -8.56 2.23 11.11
CA LEU A 154 -8.59 3.17 12.22
C LEU A 154 -7.95 4.52 11.89
N GLY A 155 -7.07 4.57 10.88
CA GLY A 155 -6.33 5.78 10.52
C GLY A 155 -7.22 6.99 10.28
N PRO A 156 -8.21 6.94 9.38
CA PRO A 156 -9.07 8.08 9.11
C PRO A 156 -9.89 8.51 10.34
N SER A 157 -10.44 7.57 11.14
CA SER A 157 -11.19 7.91 12.37
C SER A 157 -10.31 8.61 13.39
N PHE A 158 -9.16 8.03 13.75
CA PHE A 158 -8.23 8.66 14.69
C PHE A 158 -7.65 9.95 14.12
N GLY A 159 -7.31 9.98 12.83
CA GLY A 159 -6.83 11.18 12.15
C GLY A 159 -7.84 12.31 12.23
N GLY A 160 -9.10 12.05 11.86
CA GLY A 160 -10.17 13.05 11.88
C GLY A 160 -10.46 13.60 13.26
N LEU A 161 -10.60 12.71 14.26
CA LEU A 161 -10.85 13.11 15.64
C LEU A 161 -9.70 13.94 16.24
N LEU A 162 -8.46 13.51 16.00
CA LEU A 162 -7.27 14.22 16.50
C LEU A 162 -7.10 15.59 15.84
N ILE A 163 -7.33 15.68 14.54
CA ILE A 163 -7.24 16.96 13.81
C ILE A 163 -8.30 17.93 14.31
N GLY A 164 -9.53 17.46 14.51
CA GLY A 164 -10.63 18.28 14.99
C GLY A 164 -10.42 18.85 16.40
N GLY A 165 -9.74 18.10 17.29
CA GLY A 165 -9.52 18.53 18.68
C GLY A 165 -8.18 19.17 18.96
N PHE A 166 -7.10 18.78 18.25
CA PHE A 166 -5.72 19.09 18.62
C PHE A 166 -4.86 19.56 17.44
N GLY A 167 -5.45 19.74 16.25
CA GLY A 167 -4.73 20.18 15.06
C GLY A 167 -4.01 19.05 14.31
N TRP A 168 -3.43 19.41 13.16
CA TRP A 168 -2.82 18.46 12.22
C TRP A 168 -1.55 17.76 12.75
N GLN A 169 -0.91 18.30 13.77
CA GLN A 169 0.26 17.72 14.43
C GLN A 169 -0.08 16.47 15.26
N ALA A 170 -1.27 16.43 15.83
CA ALA A 170 -1.68 15.41 16.79
C ALA A 170 -1.66 13.97 16.24
N PRO A 171 -2.07 13.69 15.00
CA PRO A 171 -1.90 12.36 14.39
C PRO A 171 -0.45 11.87 14.41
N PHE A 172 0.51 12.74 14.11
CA PHE A 172 1.94 12.37 14.12
C PHE A 172 2.47 12.18 15.55
N LEU A 173 2.02 13.01 16.50
CA LEU A 173 2.38 12.87 17.91
C LEU A 173 1.84 11.57 18.52
N LEU A 174 0.66 11.11 18.14
CA LEU A 174 0.12 9.82 18.60
C LEU A 174 1.01 8.65 18.19
N LEU A 175 1.62 8.71 17.01
CA LEU A 175 2.48 7.63 16.51
C LEU A 175 3.76 7.46 17.34
N LEU A 176 4.26 8.53 17.97
CA LEU A 176 5.50 8.50 18.76
C LEU A 176 5.44 7.56 19.95
N PRO A 177 4.51 7.71 20.92
CA PRO A 177 4.45 6.81 22.08
C PRO A 177 4.14 5.36 21.68
N LEU A 178 3.32 5.16 20.64
CA LEU A 178 3.03 3.82 20.13
C LEU A 178 4.26 3.17 19.48
N ALA A 179 5.08 3.94 18.75
CA ALA A 179 6.32 3.44 18.16
C ALA A 179 7.38 3.14 19.26
N LEU A 180 7.45 3.95 20.30
CA LEU A 180 8.32 3.68 21.47
C LEU A 180 7.86 2.43 22.23
N LEU A 181 6.54 2.21 22.35
CA LEU A 181 6.00 0.98 22.93
C LEU A 181 6.36 -0.24 22.06
N ALA A 182 6.19 -0.14 20.73
CA ALA A 182 6.58 -1.20 19.80
C ALA A 182 8.08 -1.51 19.92
N LEU A 183 8.92 -0.48 19.99
CA LEU A 183 10.36 -0.58 20.17
C LEU A 183 10.72 -1.29 21.47
N GLY A 184 10.12 -0.89 22.60
CA GLY A 184 10.33 -1.51 23.92
C GLY A 184 9.91 -2.99 23.94
N CYS A 185 8.75 -3.31 23.41
CA CYS A 185 8.26 -4.69 23.30
C CYS A 185 9.19 -5.55 22.43
N ALA A 186 9.61 -5.03 21.28
CA ALA A 186 10.52 -5.71 20.36
C ALA A 186 11.92 -5.88 20.98
N TRP A 187 12.45 -4.84 21.64
CA TRP A 187 13.76 -4.90 22.28
C TRP A 187 13.83 -5.93 23.41
N ARG A 188 12.75 -6.06 24.18
CA ARG A 188 12.65 -6.98 25.33
C ARG A 188 12.65 -8.44 24.92
N ASP A 189 11.79 -8.83 23.96
CA ASP A 189 11.41 -10.23 23.76
C ASP A 189 11.87 -10.83 22.43
N LEU A 190 12.30 -10.01 21.44
CA LEU A 190 12.77 -10.59 20.18
C LEU A 190 14.11 -11.33 20.38
N PRO A 191 14.27 -12.49 19.74
CA PRO A 191 15.53 -13.25 19.80
C PRO A 191 16.68 -12.38 19.28
N ARG A 192 17.86 -12.51 19.92
CA ARG A 192 19.07 -11.84 19.45
C ARG A 192 19.47 -12.43 18.10
N ASP A 193 19.96 -11.55 17.22
CA ASP A 193 20.46 -11.98 15.92
C ASP A 193 21.66 -12.91 16.13
N GLU A 194 21.62 -14.10 15.53
CA GLU A 194 22.79 -14.94 15.37
C GLU A 194 23.74 -14.27 14.37
N ALA A 195 25.06 -14.37 14.58
CA ALA A 195 26.05 -13.74 13.73
C ALA A 195 25.79 -14.12 12.26
N GLY A 196 25.39 -13.11 11.47
CA GLY A 196 24.84 -13.33 10.14
C GLY A 196 25.81 -14.03 9.20
N SER A 197 25.36 -15.14 8.65
CA SER A 197 26.11 -15.93 7.67
C SER A 197 25.85 -15.56 6.21
N ALA A 198 25.09 -14.51 5.94
CA ALA A 198 24.79 -14.12 4.57
C ALA A 198 25.98 -13.44 3.88
N LYS A 199 26.91 -14.26 3.35
CA LYS A 199 27.97 -13.84 2.43
C LYS A 199 27.35 -13.42 1.08
N GLY A 200 27.39 -12.14 0.75
CA GLY A 200 26.97 -11.65 -0.58
C GLY A 200 26.89 -10.13 -0.62
N GLY A 201 27.36 -9.49 -1.70
CA GLY A 201 27.28 -8.04 -1.90
C GLY A 201 25.83 -7.56 -1.99
N LEU A 202 25.56 -6.37 -1.49
CA LEU A 202 24.30 -5.68 -1.78
C LEU A 202 24.39 -5.14 -3.20
N PRO A 203 23.37 -5.31 -4.04
CA PRO A 203 23.36 -4.69 -5.36
C PRO A 203 23.01 -3.21 -5.23
N LEU A 204 23.97 -2.42 -4.68
CA LEU A 204 23.80 -0.99 -4.43
C LEU A 204 23.42 -0.24 -5.71
N THR A 205 23.99 -0.64 -6.86
CA THR A 205 23.69 -0.05 -8.16
C THR A 205 22.20 -0.25 -8.51
N SER A 206 21.69 -1.47 -8.41
CA SER A 206 20.27 -1.75 -8.68
C SER A 206 19.36 -0.99 -7.72
N LEU A 207 19.74 -0.89 -6.43
CA LEU A 207 19.00 -0.12 -5.45
C LEU A 207 18.96 1.38 -5.80
N LEU A 208 20.11 1.98 -6.07
CA LEU A 208 20.19 3.41 -6.40
C LEU A 208 19.40 3.73 -7.66
N LEU A 209 19.47 2.87 -8.68
CA LEU A 209 18.70 3.01 -9.90
C LEU A 209 17.19 2.89 -9.67
N LEU A 210 16.76 1.95 -8.83
CA LEU A 210 15.34 1.82 -8.45
C LEU A 210 14.85 3.06 -7.69
N VAL A 211 15.59 3.54 -6.70
CA VAL A 211 15.26 4.75 -5.94
C VAL A 211 15.19 5.96 -6.87
N THR A 212 16.18 6.12 -7.76
CA THR A 212 16.21 7.22 -8.74
C THR A 212 15.02 7.14 -9.69
N ALA A 213 14.70 5.94 -10.20
CA ALA A 213 13.54 5.74 -11.06
C ALA A 213 12.23 6.15 -10.37
N LEU A 214 12.03 5.73 -9.12
CA LEU A 214 10.85 6.05 -8.33
C LEU A 214 10.75 7.55 -8.00
N LEU A 215 11.87 8.18 -7.64
CA LEU A 215 11.93 9.63 -7.38
C LEU A 215 11.60 10.43 -8.64
N CYS A 216 12.23 10.09 -9.76
CA CYS A 216 11.96 10.72 -11.06
C CYS A 216 10.50 10.51 -11.49
N TYR A 217 9.96 9.32 -11.26
CA TYR A 217 8.56 9.01 -11.54
C TYR A 217 7.60 9.87 -10.69
N GLY A 218 7.82 9.96 -9.37
CA GLY A 218 7.04 10.82 -8.50
C GLY A 218 7.12 12.30 -8.92
N LEU A 219 8.31 12.79 -9.28
CA LEU A 219 8.50 14.16 -9.78
C LEU A 219 7.78 14.41 -11.11
N ALA A 220 7.77 13.44 -12.02
CA ALA A 220 7.07 13.55 -13.30
C ALA A 220 5.56 13.68 -13.12
N LEU A 221 5.00 12.89 -12.19
CA LEU A 221 3.56 12.88 -11.94
C LEU A 221 3.05 14.12 -11.19
N THR A 222 3.86 14.72 -10.30
CA THR A 222 3.39 15.78 -9.41
C THR A 222 3.59 17.20 -9.94
N ARG A 223 4.45 17.40 -10.91
CA ARG A 223 4.78 18.76 -11.38
C ARG A 223 3.80 19.39 -12.37
N GLY A 224 2.98 18.63 -13.08
CA GLY A 224 1.92 19.18 -13.97
C GLY A 224 2.38 20.20 -15.04
N SER A 225 3.69 20.38 -15.27
CA SER A 225 4.31 21.39 -16.14
C SER A 225 5.05 20.74 -17.31
N PRO A 226 5.34 21.46 -18.42
CA PRO A 226 6.17 20.96 -19.52
C PRO A 226 7.56 20.42 -19.09
N LEU A 227 8.09 20.91 -17.96
CA LEU A 227 9.28 20.36 -17.30
C LEU A 227 9.04 18.94 -16.74
N GLY A 228 7.79 18.47 -16.64
CA GLY A 228 7.43 17.09 -16.27
C GLY A 228 7.93 16.03 -17.25
N ALA A 229 8.25 16.39 -18.48
CA ALA A 229 8.81 15.46 -19.46
C ALA A 229 10.21 14.96 -19.07
N TRP A 230 11.09 15.82 -18.58
CA TRP A 230 12.46 15.44 -18.21
C TRP A 230 12.53 14.45 -17.04
N PRO A 231 11.81 14.66 -15.92
CA PRO A 231 11.73 13.63 -14.89
C PRO A 231 11.13 12.33 -15.38
N GLY A 232 10.13 12.35 -16.29
CA GLY A 232 9.56 11.16 -16.90
C GLY A 232 10.58 10.38 -17.74
N ILE A 233 11.37 11.06 -18.54
CA ILE A 233 12.47 10.47 -19.28
C ILE A 233 13.52 9.89 -18.31
N GLY A 234 13.88 10.65 -17.27
CA GLY A 234 14.79 10.19 -16.22
C GLY A 234 14.30 8.93 -15.52
N ALA A 235 13.00 8.86 -15.21
CA ALA A 235 12.38 7.67 -14.63
C ALA A 235 12.48 6.45 -15.57
N LEU A 236 12.17 6.63 -16.85
CA LEU A 236 12.27 5.57 -17.86
C LEU A 236 13.71 5.09 -18.02
N VAL A 237 14.65 6.00 -18.17
CA VAL A 237 16.08 5.65 -18.31
C VAL A 237 16.59 4.93 -17.06
N ALA A 238 16.30 5.44 -15.85
CA ALA A 238 16.71 4.81 -14.61
C ALA A 238 16.06 3.42 -14.44
N MET A 239 14.79 3.25 -14.85
CA MET A 239 14.11 1.95 -14.81
C MET A 239 14.73 0.96 -15.80
N VAL A 240 15.06 1.38 -17.04
CA VAL A 240 15.74 0.52 -18.02
C VAL A 240 17.12 0.11 -17.53
N LEU A 241 17.88 1.05 -16.97
CA LEU A 241 19.19 0.76 -16.38
C LEU A 241 19.08 -0.16 -15.16
N PHE A 242 18.06 0.03 -14.32
CA PHE A 242 17.75 -0.86 -13.20
C PHE A 242 17.49 -2.29 -13.69
N VAL A 243 16.60 -2.47 -14.67
CA VAL A 243 16.26 -3.80 -15.21
C VAL A 243 17.51 -4.48 -15.79
N ARG A 244 18.36 -3.75 -16.53
CA ARG A 244 19.60 -4.28 -17.08
C ARG A 244 20.62 -4.66 -15.99
N ALA A 245 20.82 -3.77 -15.02
CA ALA A 245 21.77 -4.02 -13.93
C ALA A 245 21.30 -5.18 -13.03
N ASP A 246 19.99 -5.25 -12.77
CA ASP A 246 19.41 -6.28 -11.90
C ASP A 246 19.35 -7.65 -12.57
N SER A 247 19.05 -7.69 -13.90
CA SER A 247 19.05 -8.94 -14.68
C SER A 247 20.44 -9.58 -14.80
N GLY A 248 21.50 -8.76 -14.79
CA GLY A 248 22.89 -9.23 -14.80
C GLY A 248 23.43 -9.58 -13.40
N ALA A 249 22.70 -9.28 -12.35
CA ALA A 249 23.17 -9.52 -10.98
C ALA A 249 23.09 -11.01 -10.62
N ARG A 250 24.11 -11.52 -9.91
CA ARG A 250 24.11 -12.90 -9.41
C ARG A 250 22.92 -13.21 -8.47
N ARG A 251 22.33 -12.19 -7.87
CA ARG A 251 21.11 -12.24 -7.03
C ARG A 251 20.25 -11.03 -7.33
N PRO A 252 19.36 -11.10 -8.31
CA PRO A 252 18.53 -9.95 -8.71
C PRO A 252 17.63 -9.49 -7.58
N LEU A 253 17.40 -8.17 -7.45
CA LEU A 253 16.45 -7.57 -6.50
C LEU A 253 15.03 -8.02 -6.83
N LEU A 254 14.69 -8.01 -8.10
CA LEU A 254 13.39 -8.39 -8.62
C LEU A 254 13.58 -9.45 -9.70
N PRO A 255 13.18 -10.71 -9.45
CA PRO A 255 13.28 -11.76 -10.46
C PRO A 255 12.21 -11.57 -11.54
N LEU A 256 12.45 -10.63 -12.47
CA LEU A 256 11.52 -10.27 -13.55
C LEU A 256 11.22 -11.45 -14.50
N ALA A 257 12.10 -12.46 -14.54
CA ALA A 257 11.83 -13.71 -15.25
C ALA A 257 10.53 -14.42 -14.78
N LEU A 258 10.11 -14.19 -13.54
CA LEU A 258 8.85 -14.73 -13.01
C LEU A 258 7.60 -14.10 -13.65
N LEU A 259 7.74 -12.98 -14.38
CA LEU A 259 6.65 -12.35 -15.15
C LEU A 259 6.34 -13.11 -16.47
N GLY A 260 7.03 -14.21 -16.78
CA GLY A 260 6.85 -14.97 -18.03
C GLY A 260 5.41 -15.49 -18.22
N ALA A 261 4.72 -15.91 -17.17
CA ALA A 261 3.35 -16.40 -17.26
C ALA A 261 2.34 -15.24 -17.47
N SER A 262 1.49 -15.36 -18.50
CA SER A 262 0.49 -14.35 -18.88
C SER A 262 -0.42 -13.97 -17.70
N ARG A 263 -0.98 -14.97 -17.04
CA ARG A 263 -1.89 -14.78 -15.88
C ARG A 263 -1.23 -14.01 -14.72
N ARG A 264 0.05 -14.26 -14.46
CA ARG A 264 0.79 -13.57 -13.40
C ARG A 264 1.02 -12.09 -13.74
N ARG A 265 1.32 -11.80 -15.02
CA ARG A 265 1.46 -10.40 -15.49
C ARG A 265 0.20 -9.61 -15.33
N GLY A 266 -0.94 -10.16 -15.73
CA GLY A 266 -2.22 -9.46 -15.63
C GLY A 266 -2.65 -9.22 -14.20
N GLY A 267 -2.53 -10.21 -13.31
CA GLY A 267 -2.83 -10.02 -11.89
C GLY A 267 -1.96 -8.94 -11.23
N ILE A 268 -0.68 -8.82 -11.64
CA ILE A 268 0.23 -7.76 -11.16
C ILE A 268 -0.21 -6.39 -11.73
N ILE A 269 -0.53 -6.28 -13.02
CA ILE A 269 -1.01 -5.03 -13.62
C ILE A 269 -2.35 -4.61 -13.01
N ALA A 270 -3.30 -5.54 -12.88
CA ALA A 270 -4.59 -5.28 -12.24
C ALA A 270 -4.41 -4.78 -10.80
N SER A 271 -3.46 -5.35 -10.04
CA SER A 271 -3.10 -4.85 -8.70
C SER A 271 -2.65 -3.40 -8.69
N ALA A 272 -1.84 -2.97 -9.68
CA ALA A 272 -1.41 -1.57 -9.78
C ALA A 272 -2.59 -0.65 -10.09
N LEU A 273 -3.43 -1.01 -11.06
CA LEU A 273 -4.60 -0.23 -11.44
C LEU A 273 -5.60 -0.07 -10.28
N VAL A 274 -5.92 -1.17 -9.61
CA VAL A 274 -6.81 -1.17 -8.44
C VAL A 274 -6.23 -0.36 -7.28
N ALA A 275 -4.93 -0.50 -7.01
CA ALA A 275 -4.27 0.28 -5.96
C ALA A 275 -4.25 1.79 -6.25
N SER A 276 -4.15 2.18 -7.54
CA SER A 276 -4.27 3.59 -7.96
C SER A 276 -5.64 4.16 -7.63
N VAL A 277 -6.69 3.39 -7.91
CA VAL A 277 -8.07 3.80 -7.60
C VAL A 277 -8.29 3.90 -6.09
N MET A 278 -7.83 2.92 -5.32
CA MET A 278 -8.04 2.89 -3.87
C MET A 278 -7.38 4.06 -3.15
N VAL A 279 -6.17 4.46 -3.55
CA VAL A 279 -5.53 5.61 -2.91
C VAL A 279 -6.19 6.93 -3.34
N ALA A 280 -6.70 7.02 -4.57
CA ALA A 280 -7.43 8.19 -5.02
C ALA A 280 -8.72 8.41 -4.20
N THR A 281 -9.44 7.35 -3.83
CA THR A 281 -10.64 7.47 -2.99
C THR A 281 -10.32 8.05 -1.61
N LEU A 282 -9.23 7.61 -1.00
CA LEU A 282 -8.78 8.10 0.31
C LEU A 282 -8.26 9.55 0.24
N LEU A 283 -7.68 9.94 -0.89
CA LEU A 283 -7.14 11.28 -1.09
C LEU A 283 -8.26 12.30 -1.41
N ILE A 284 -9.18 11.97 -2.31
CA ILE A 284 -10.25 12.86 -2.77
C ILE A 284 -11.35 13.01 -1.71
N GLY A 285 -11.67 11.94 -1.00
CA GLY A 285 -12.76 11.88 -0.04
C GLY A 285 -12.78 13.01 0.99
N PRO A 286 -11.67 13.29 1.71
CA PRO A 286 -11.61 14.38 2.68
C PRO A 286 -11.92 15.75 2.07
N PHE A 287 -11.36 16.06 0.89
CA PHE A 287 -11.60 17.34 0.22
C PHE A 287 -13.04 17.47 -0.26
N TYR A 288 -13.61 16.42 -0.84
CA TYR A 288 -14.98 16.43 -1.31
C TYR A 288 -15.98 16.52 -0.16
N LEU A 289 -15.87 15.68 0.86
CA LEU A 289 -16.80 15.65 1.98
C LEU A 289 -16.74 16.94 2.82
N HIS A 290 -15.52 17.42 3.11
CA HIS A 290 -15.34 18.67 3.84
C HIS A 290 -15.75 19.90 3.01
N GLY A 291 -15.29 20.00 1.75
CA GLY A 291 -15.50 21.17 0.91
C GLY A 291 -16.91 21.26 0.30
N ALA A 292 -17.51 20.14 -0.12
CA ALA A 292 -18.82 20.14 -0.75
C ALA A 292 -20.00 20.15 0.26
N PHE A 293 -19.80 19.59 1.46
CA PHE A 293 -20.86 19.43 2.47
C PHE A 293 -20.54 20.14 3.80
N ALA A 294 -19.42 20.82 3.90
CA ALA A 294 -18.97 21.52 5.12
C ALA A 294 -18.94 20.62 6.37
N LEU A 295 -18.69 19.32 6.20
CA LEU A 295 -18.59 18.36 7.31
C LEU A 295 -17.33 18.62 8.12
N ASP A 296 -17.39 18.46 9.43
CA ASP A 296 -16.22 18.51 10.31
C ASP A 296 -15.27 17.32 10.03
N MET A 297 -13.98 17.49 10.36
CA MET A 297 -12.96 16.46 10.07
C MET A 297 -13.17 15.16 10.84
N GLY A 298 -13.81 15.20 12.01
CA GLY A 298 -14.17 14.00 12.78
C GLY A 298 -15.21 13.16 12.03
N THR A 299 -16.29 13.77 11.56
CA THR A 299 -17.33 13.12 10.75
C THR A 299 -16.76 12.60 9.45
N VAL A 300 -15.95 13.40 8.74
CA VAL A 300 -15.25 12.96 7.51
C VAL A 300 -14.39 11.74 7.77
N GLY A 301 -13.61 11.75 8.85
CA GLY A 301 -12.76 10.64 9.25
C GLY A 301 -13.54 9.35 9.53
N LEU A 302 -14.65 9.46 10.25
CA LEU A 302 -15.55 8.33 10.54
C LEU A 302 -16.15 7.75 9.24
N MET A 303 -16.65 8.60 8.34
CA MET A 303 -17.21 8.15 7.06
C MET A 303 -16.17 7.43 6.20
N ILE A 304 -14.97 7.98 6.07
CA ILE A 304 -13.89 7.37 5.28
C ILE A 304 -13.39 6.06 5.90
N SER A 305 -13.41 5.94 7.22
CA SER A 305 -13.01 4.71 7.93
C SER A 305 -13.95 3.53 7.68
N MET A 306 -15.21 3.77 7.31
CA MET A 306 -16.16 2.69 7.02
C MET A 306 -15.70 1.78 5.87
N GLY A 307 -15.02 2.35 4.85
CA GLY A 307 -14.44 1.58 3.76
C GLY A 307 -13.40 0.56 4.25
N PRO A 308 -12.25 0.98 4.79
CA PRO A 308 -11.23 0.07 5.30
C PRO A 308 -11.74 -0.90 6.38
N LEU A 309 -12.71 -0.50 7.21
CA LEU A 309 -13.36 -1.38 8.17
C LEU A 309 -14.12 -2.51 7.46
N LEU A 310 -14.90 -2.16 6.43
CA LEU A 310 -15.59 -3.14 5.59
C LEU A 310 -14.60 -4.08 4.89
N ALA A 311 -13.48 -3.57 4.37
CA ALA A 311 -12.43 -4.39 3.76
C ALA A 311 -11.85 -5.39 4.77
N ALA A 312 -11.58 -4.97 6.00
CA ALA A 312 -11.08 -5.84 7.06
C ALA A 312 -12.07 -6.96 7.41
N LEU A 313 -13.36 -6.64 7.51
CA LEU A 313 -14.42 -7.61 7.79
C LEU A 313 -14.71 -8.54 6.60
N SER A 314 -14.48 -8.07 5.38
CA SER A 314 -14.73 -8.83 4.14
C SER A 314 -13.65 -9.86 3.82
N GLY A 315 -12.50 -9.84 4.49
CA GLY A 315 -11.37 -10.72 4.17
C GLY A 315 -11.69 -12.21 4.32
N MET A 316 -12.33 -12.62 5.43
CA MET A 316 -12.75 -14.01 5.65
C MET A 316 -13.85 -14.48 4.66
N PRO A 317 -14.95 -13.74 4.46
CA PRO A 317 -15.94 -14.06 3.43
C PRO A 317 -15.36 -14.16 2.01
N ALA A 318 -14.43 -13.26 1.66
CA ALA A 318 -13.74 -13.29 0.38
C ALA A 318 -12.88 -14.57 0.22
N GLY A 319 -12.12 -14.95 1.26
CA GLY A 319 -11.36 -16.19 1.26
C GLY A 319 -12.23 -17.43 1.09
N TRP A 320 -13.32 -17.52 1.86
CA TRP A 320 -14.25 -18.61 1.74
C TRP A 320 -14.91 -18.72 0.34
N LEU A 321 -15.20 -17.57 -0.30
CA LEU A 321 -15.74 -17.55 -1.64
C LEU A 321 -14.70 -18.04 -2.66
N VAL A 322 -13.41 -17.63 -2.50
CA VAL A 322 -12.30 -18.13 -3.34
C VAL A 322 -12.15 -19.65 -3.23
N ASP A 323 -12.25 -20.19 -2.03
CA ASP A 323 -12.13 -21.64 -1.79
C ASP A 323 -13.28 -22.43 -2.44
N ARG A 324 -14.49 -21.82 -2.54
CA ARG A 324 -15.67 -22.48 -3.14
C ARG A 324 -15.73 -22.41 -4.65
N VAL A 325 -15.50 -21.21 -5.21
CA VAL A 325 -15.75 -20.97 -6.64
C VAL A 325 -14.48 -20.74 -7.46
N GLY A 326 -13.33 -20.73 -6.78
CA GLY A 326 -12.03 -20.45 -7.40
C GLY A 326 -11.69 -18.95 -7.46
N ALA A 327 -10.41 -18.66 -7.68
CA ALA A 327 -9.91 -17.28 -7.64
C ALA A 327 -10.42 -16.43 -8.83
N THR A 328 -10.44 -16.97 -10.05
CA THR A 328 -10.77 -16.21 -11.28
C THR A 328 -12.16 -15.59 -11.28
N PRO A 329 -13.26 -16.34 -10.95
CA PRO A 329 -14.59 -15.75 -10.86
C PRO A 329 -14.70 -14.66 -9.79
N VAL A 330 -14.00 -14.84 -8.64
CA VAL A 330 -14.01 -13.85 -7.54
C VAL A 330 -13.25 -12.59 -7.92
N VAL A 331 -12.12 -12.68 -8.66
CA VAL A 331 -11.43 -11.52 -9.24
C VAL A 331 -12.36 -10.71 -10.11
N ARG A 332 -13.11 -11.35 -11.01
CA ARG A 332 -14.06 -10.67 -11.89
C ARG A 332 -15.22 -10.04 -11.15
N LEU A 333 -15.79 -10.75 -10.19
CA LEU A 333 -16.87 -10.23 -9.35
C LEU A 333 -16.38 -8.98 -8.60
N GLY A 334 -15.20 -9.05 -7.98
CA GLY A 334 -14.59 -7.92 -7.26
C GLY A 334 -14.37 -6.71 -8.16
N LEU A 335 -13.75 -6.91 -9.33
CA LEU A 335 -13.54 -5.84 -10.31
C LEU A 335 -14.87 -5.30 -10.87
N GLY A 336 -15.86 -6.16 -11.13
CA GLY A 336 -17.19 -5.74 -11.59
C GLY A 336 -17.90 -4.83 -10.59
N LEU A 337 -17.89 -5.20 -9.29
CA LEU A 337 -18.45 -4.36 -8.22
C LEU A 337 -17.71 -3.01 -8.14
N MET A 338 -16.38 -3.02 -8.29
CA MET A 338 -15.59 -1.79 -8.29
C MET A 338 -15.92 -0.89 -9.49
N VAL A 339 -16.13 -1.46 -10.69
CA VAL A 339 -16.55 -0.70 -11.88
C VAL A 339 -17.92 -0.05 -11.64
N VAL A 340 -18.91 -0.82 -11.16
CA VAL A 340 -20.24 -0.29 -10.84
C VAL A 340 -20.13 0.86 -9.82
N ALA A 341 -19.37 0.70 -8.76
CA ALA A 341 -19.17 1.71 -7.76
C ALA A 341 -18.52 2.99 -8.33
N ALA A 342 -17.49 2.84 -9.17
CA ALA A 342 -16.82 3.97 -9.81
C ALA A 342 -17.75 4.71 -10.79
N VAL A 343 -18.60 3.99 -11.52
CA VAL A 343 -19.65 4.59 -12.38
C VAL A 343 -20.68 5.35 -11.53
N LEU A 344 -21.13 4.79 -10.41
CA LEU A 344 -22.04 5.50 -9.49
C LEU A 344 -21.41 6.78 -8.95
N LEU A 345 -20.11 6.78 -8.62
CA LEU A 345 -19.36 7.98 -8.19
C LEU A 345 -19.16 8.98 -9.34
N ALA A 346 -19.01 8.51 -10.58
CA ALA A 346 -18.94 9.36 -11.77
C ALA A 346 -20.28 10.04 -12.08
N LEU A 347 -21.38 9.42 -11.73
CA LEU A 347 -22.75 9.94 -11.89
C LEU A 347 -23.28 10.62 -10.61
N LEU A 348 -22.40 10.85 -9.63
CA LEU A 348 -22.77 11.36 -8.31
C LEU A 348 -23.51 12.69 -8.42
N ASP A 349 -24.73 12.74 -7.91
CA ASP A 349 -25.46 13.98 -7.70
C ASP A 349 -25.27 14.46 -6.26
N ARG A 350 -24.87 15.73 -6.11
CA ARG A 350 -24.72 16.36 -4.80
C ARG A 350 -26.01 16.39 -3.99
N ALA A 351 -27.17 16.39 -4.66
CA ALA A 351 -28.47 16.35 -3.99
C ALA A 351 -28.67 15.07 -3.12
N LEU A 352 -27.93 14.00 -3.40
CA LEU A 352 -27.94 12.77 -2.59
C LEU A 352 -27.21 12.90 -1.24
N GLY A 353 -26.57 14.06 -0.99
CA GLY A 353 -25.85 14.34 0.23
C GLY A 353 -24.60 13.43 0.43
N PRO A 354 -24.02 13.42 1.64
CA PRO A 354 -22.83 12.63 1.95
C PRO A 354 -23.02 11.11 1.76
N LEU A 355 -24.24 10.60 1.91
CA LEU A 355 -24.57 9.18 1.70
C LEU A 355 -24.43 8.78 0.24
N GLY A 356 -24.69 9.70 -0.70
CA GLY A 356 -24.49 9.47 -2.12
C GLY A 356 -23.02 9.17 -2.48
N TYR A 357 -22.07 9.71 -1.71
CA TYR A 357 -20.66 9.38 -1.81
C TYR A 357 -20.32 8.09 -1.05
N LEU A 358 -20.80 7.95 0.19
CA LEU A 358 -20.44 6.85 1.09
C LEU A 358 -20.84 5.47 0.55
N LEU A 359 -22.09 5.33 0.07
CA LEU A 359 -22.59 4.03 -0.37
C LEU A 359 -21.79 3.44 -1.54
N PRO A 360 -21.50 4.19 -2.63
CA PRO A 360 -20.62 3.69 -3.67
C PRO A 360 -19.18 3.39 -3.18
N ILE A 361 -18.61 4.16 -2.24
CA ILE A 361 -17.30 3.86 -1.66
C ILE A 361 -17.31 2.53 -0.90
N LEU A 362 -18.36 2.23 -0.16
CA LEU A 362 -18.51 0.94 0.52
C LEU A 362 -18.60 -0.21 -0.49
N LEU A 363 -19.35 -0.05 -1.58
CA LEU A 363 -19.44 -1.03 -2.65
C LEU A 363 -18.06 -1.24 -3.33
N LEU A 364 -17.36 -0.14 -3.62
CA LEU A 364 -16.02 -0.17 -4.20
C LEU A 364 -15.04 -0.93 -3.29
N THR A 365 -15.14 -0.70 -1.99
CA THR A 365 -14.26 -1.34 -1.01
C THR A 365 -14.58 -2.82 -0.81
N ALA A 366 -15.85 -3.21 -0.85
CA ALA A 366 -16.25 -4.62 -0.85
C ALA A 366 -15.69 -5.35 -2.08
N GLY A 367 -15.83 -4.74 -3.27
CA GLY A 367 -15.21 -5.24 -4.50
C GLY A 367 -13.70 -5.36 -4.41
N TYR A 368 -13.04 -4.36 -3.81
CA TYR A 368 -11.59 -4.38 -3.55
C TYR A 368 -11.17 -5.55 -2.67
N ALA A 369 -11.89 -5.83 -1.58
CA ALA A 369 -11.57 -6.94 -0.67
C ALA A 369 -11.66 -8.30 -1.37
N LEU A 370 -12.69 -8.51 -2.20
CA LEU A 370 -12.85 -9.70 -3.04
C LEU A 370 -11.70 -9.82 -4.04
N PHE A 371 -11.43 -8.74 -4.80
CA PHE A 371 -10.35 -8.69 -5.78
C PHE A 371 -8.99 -8.99 -5.13
N GLN A 372 -8.66 -8.28 -4.04
CA GLN A 372 -7.38 -8.40 -3.36
C GLN A 372 -7.09 -9.82 -2.89
N THR A 373 -8.08 -10.45 -2.23
CA THR A 373 -7.96 -11.81 -1.70
C THR A 373 -7.79 -12.82 -2.83
N ALA A 374 -8.64 -12.73 -3.85
CA ALA A 374 -8.63 -13.65 -4.98
C ALA A 374 -7.38 -13.49 -5.85
N ASN A 375 -6.97 -12.25 -6.14
CA ASN A 375 -5.79 -11.97 -6.94
C ASN A 375 -4.49 -12.37 -6.23
N ASN A 376 -4.39 -12.16 -4.91
CA ASN A 376 -3.26 -12.67 -4.13
C ASN A 376 -3.18 -14.20 -4.21
N SER A 377 -4.32 -14.89 -4.07
CA SER A 377 -4.37 -16.35 -4.17
C SER A 377 -4.00 -16.84 -5.57
N ALA A 378 -4.48 -16.17 -6.63
CA ALA A 378 -4.17 -16.55 -8.01
C ALA A 378 -2.69 -16.34 -8.37
N VAL A 379 -2.15 -15.15 -8.04
CA VAL A 379 -0.78 -14.76 -8.44
C VAL A 379 0.30 -15.48 -7.63
N VAL A 380 0.09 -15.62 -6.31
CA VAL A 380 1.09 -16.24 -5.40
C VAL A 380 0.89 -17.74 -5.32
N GLY A 381 -0.34 -18.26 -5.47
CA GLY A 381 -0.66 -19.68 -5.40
C GLY A 381 0.01 -20.51 -6.50
N GLU A 382 0.21 -19.94 -7.69
CA GLU A 382 0.89 -20.57 -8.82
C GLU A 382 2.43 -20.60 -8.69
N ALA A 383 2.98 -19.95 -7.70
CA ALA A 383 4.42 -19.94 -7.49
C ALA A 383 4.87 -21.10 -6.61
N GLU A 384 5.90 -21.81 -7.04
CA GLU A 384 6.47 -22.96 -6.31
C GLU A 384 7.62 -22.56 -5.37
N GLY A 385 7.67 -23.15 -4.18
CA GLY A 385 8.81 -23.10 -3.26
C GLY A 385 9.33 -21.69 -2.98
N ALA A 386 10.62 -21.46 -3.23
CA ALA A 386 11.32 -20.19 -2.97
C ALA A 386 10.84 -19.02 -3.83
N SER A 387 10.14 -19.26 -4.95
CA SER A 387 9.65 -18.20 -5.84
C SER A 387 8.42 -17.47 -5.29
N ARG A 388 7.68 -18.06 -4.33
CA ARG A 388 6.49 -17.42 -3.71
C ARG A 388 6.78 -16.07 -3.08
N GLY A 389 7.88 -15.98 -2.33
CA GLY A 389 8.29 -14.72 -1.71
C GLY A 389 8.63 -13.63 -2.74
N ALA A 390 9.28 -14.02 -3.83
CA ALA A 390 9.64 -13.10 -4.90
C ALA A 390 8.41 -12.58 -5.67
N VAL A 391 7.43 -13.46 -5.95
CA VAL A 391 6.16 -13.08 -6.59
C VAL A 391 5.32 -12.17 -5.68
N ALA A 392 5.25 -12.48 -4.37
CA ALA A 392 4.61 -11.61 -3.39
C ALA A 392 5.28 -10.22 -3.30
N GLY A 393 6.62 -10.19 -3.42
CA GLY A 393 7.38 -8.93 -3.49
C GLY A 393 7.05 -8.10 -4.73
N LEU A 394 6.97 -8.72 -5.91
CA LEU A 394 6.55 -8.07 -7.15
C LEU A 394 5.11 -7.53 -7.06
N LEU A 395 4.19 -8.29 -6.46
CA LEU A 395 2.81 -7.87 -6.26
C LEU A 395 2.73 -6.67 -5.31
N THR A 396 3.53 -6.66 -4.25
CA THR A 396 3.61 -5.54 -3.31
C THR A 396 4.21 -4.30 -3.98
N LEU A 397 5.28 -4.46 -4.76
CA LEU A 397 5.88 -3.36 -5.53
C LEU A 397 4.87 -2.78 -6.53
N SER A 398 4.13 -3.63 -7.25
CA SER A 398 3.09 -3.22 -8.19
C SER A 398 1.99 -2.40 -7.51
N ARG A 399 1.52 -2.83 -6.33
CA ARG A 399 0.55 -2.06 -5.53
C ARG A 399 1.11 -0.70 -5.11
N ASN A 400 2.33 -0.66 -4.63
CA ASN A 400 2.95 0.60 -4.20
C ASN A 400 3.14 1.57 -5.37
N LEU A 401 3.55 1.07 -6.55
CA LEU A 401 3.60 1.86 -7.78
C LEU A 401 2.21 2.36 -8.18
N GLY A 402 1.19 1.51 -8.08
CA GLY A 402 -0.20 1.90 -8.29
C GLY A 402 -0.64 3.01 -7.33
N GLN A 403 -0.33 2.88 -6.04
CA GLN A 403 -0.63 3.92 -5.05
C GLN A 403 0.07 5.25 -5.35
N LEU A 404 1.34 5.21 -5.77
CA LEU A 404 2.08 6.40 -6.20
C LEU A 404 1.40 7.06 -7.41
N THR A 405 1.04 6.25 -8.42
CA THR A 405 0.34 6.71 -9.64
C THR A 405 -1.02 7.32 -9.30
N GLY A 406 -1.78 6.68 -8.42
CA GLY A 406 -3.09 7.16 -7.98
C GLY A 406 -3.00 8.45 -7.18
N ALA A 407 -2.09 8.50 -6.20
CA ALA A 407 -1.89 9.69 -5.37
C ALA A 407 -1.46 10.91 -6.20
N ALA A 408 -0.49 10.73 -7.09
CA ALA A 408 0.07 11.82 -7.87
C ALA A 408 -0.75 12.10 -9.15
N GLY A 409 -1.14 11.06 -9.91
CA GLY A 409 -1.84 11.19 -11.18
C GLY A 409 -3.33 11.54 -11.00
N LEU A 410 -4.09 10.67 -10.32
CA LEU A 410 -5.53 10.91 -10.12
C LEU A 410 -5.79 12.08 -9.16
N GLY A 411 -4.96 12.23 -8.11
CA GLY A 411 -5.03 13.39 -7.23
C GLY A 411 -4.66 14.69 -7.94
N GLY A 412 -3.65 14.68 -8.80
CA GLY A 412 -3.28 15.83 -9.64
C GLY A 412 -4.37 16.20 -10.66
N LEU A 413 -5.01 15.20 -11.27
CA LEU A 413 -6.16 15.40 -12.15
C LEU A 413 -7.33 16.03 -11.40
N PHE A 414 -7.66 15.53 -10.20
CA PHE A 414 -8.71 16.10 -9.36
C PHE A 414 -8.45 17.57 -9.06
N ALA A 415 -7.22 17.91 -8.67
CA ALA A 415 -6.86 19.31 -8.39
C ALA A 415 -6.92 20.21 -9.64
N ALA A 416 -6.48 19.71 -10.79
CA ALA A 416 -6.54 20.43 -12.06
C ALA A 416 -7.99 20.71 -12.49
N LEU A 417 -8.88 19.73 -12.30
CA LEU A 417 -10.30 19.85 -12.62
C LEU A 417 -11.06 20.77 -11.65
N ALA A 418 -10.63 20.84 -10.39
CA ALA A 418 -11.16 21.81 -9.44
C ALA A 418 -10.77 23.27 -9.77
N GLY A 419 -9.84 23.47 -10.72
CA GLY A 419 -9.50 24.78 -11.28
C GLY A 419 -8.81 25.76 -10.33
N ARG A 420 -8.48 25.32 -9.10
CA ARG A 420 -7.88 26.15 -8.04
C ARG A 420 -6.58 25.53 -7.54
N PRO A 421 -5.48 26.32 -7.46
CA PRO A 421 -4.24 25.84 -6.84
C PRO A 421 -4.43 25.46 -5.37
N ASP A 422 -5.28 26.19 -4.66
CA ASP A 422 -5.72 25.91 -3.30
C ASP A 422 -7.13 25.33 -3.31
N LEU A 423 -7.25 24.03 -3.03
CA LEU A 423 -8.53 23.34 -2.97
C LEU A 423 -9.42 23.79 -1.81
N ALA A 424 -8.87 24.48 -0.80
CA ALA A 424 -9.67 25.07 0.28
C ALA A 424 -10.56 26.23 -0.20
N LEU A 425 -10.19 26.86 -1.32
CA LEU A 425 -10.93 27.95 -1.97
C LEU A 425 -11.86 27.45 -3.08
N ALA A 426 -11.86 26.14 -3.37
CA ALA A 426 -12.71 25.58 -4.41
C ALA A 426 -14.17 25.54 -3.94
N THR A 427 -15.08 25.88 -4.84
CA THR A 427 -16.52 25.80 -4.58
C THR A 427 -16.99 24.34 -4.52
N ALA A 428 -18.12 24.12 -3.87
CA ALA A 428 -18.72 22.81 -3.76
C ALA A 428 -19.01 22.16 -5.15
N ASP A 429 -19.38 22.97 -6.14
CA ASP A 429 -19.66 22.50 -7.50
C ASP A 429 -18.39 22.16 -8.28
N GLU A 430 -17.31 22.95 -8.11
CA GLU A 430 -15.97 22.65 -8.66
C GLU A 430 -15.46 21.30 -8.11
N LEU A 431 -15.58 21.07 -6.79
CA LEU A 431 -15.20 19.81 -6.17
C LEU A 431 -16.06 18.62 -6.62
N ALA A 432 -17.38 18.83 -6.77
CA ALA A 432 -18.27 17.79 -7.27
C ALA A 432 -17.97 17.42 -8.73
N PHE A 433 -17.70 18.42 -9.58
CA PHE A 433 -17.30 18.20 -10.97
C PHE A 433 -15.98 17.44 -11.03
N ALA A 434 -14.95 17.88 -10.31
CA ALA A 434 -13.64 17.23 -10.26
C ALA A 434 -13.76 15.78 -9.77
N THR A 435 -14.59 15.52 -8.76
CA THR A 435 -14.86 14.18 -8.24
C THR A 435 -15.47 13.29 -9.33
N ARG A 436 -16.54 13.75 -9.99
CA ARG A 436 -17.23 12.96 -11.04
C ARG A 436 -16.30 12.60 -12.18
N VAL A 437 -15.54 13.55 -12.72
CA VAL A 437 -14.62 13.31 -13.85
C VAL A 437 -13.48 12.38 -13.44
N THR A 438 -12.92 12.56 -12.24
CA THR A 438 -11.87 11.66 -11.75
C THR A 438 -12.40 10.23 -11.58
N PHE A 439 -13.59 10.04 -11.03
CA PHE A 439 -14.18 8.71 -10.91
C PHE A 439 -14.64 8.11 -12.25
N ALA A 440 -14.99 8.91 -13.26
CA ALA A 440 -15.18 8.42 -14.62
C ALA A 440 -13.89 7.81 -15.19
N LEU A 441 -12.74 8.47 -14.99
CA LEU A 441 -11.45 7.89 -15.39
C LEU A 441 -11.11 6.63 -14.58
N THR A 442 -11.40 6.61 -13.28
CA THR A 442 -11.17 5.40 -12.46
C THR A 442 -12.04 4.23 -12.93
N ALA A 443 -13.27 4.48 -13.39
CA ALA A 443 -14.12 3.45 -13.99
C ALA A 443 -13.48 2.86 -15.25
N LEU A 444 -12.89 3.70 -16.13
CA LEU A 444 -12.15 3.25 -17.31
C LEU A 444 -10.92 2.39 -16.94
N LEU A 445 -10.16 2.79 -15.91
CA LEU A 445 -9.03 2.02 -15.42
C LEU A 445 -9.46 0.65 -14.87
N LEU A 446 -10.58 0.60 -14.13
CA LEU A 446 -11.12 -0.65 -13.60
C LEU A 446 -11.70 -1.54 -14.69
N MET A 447 -12.35 -0.96 -15.72
CA MET A 447 -12.79 -1.71 -16.90
C MET A 447 -11.62 -2.33 -17.66
N SER A 448 -10.50 -1.61 -17.79
CA SER A 448 -9.29 -2.16 -18.39
C SER A 448 -8.70 -3.32 -17.58
N ALA A 449 -8.72 -3.23 -16.24
CA ALA A 449 -8.30 -4.32 -15.36
C ALA A 449 -9.22 -5.54 -15.49
N LEU A 450 -10.54 -5.32 -15.57
CA LEU A 450 -11.52 -6.37 -15.76
C LEU A 450 -11.37 -7.07 -17.13
N TRP A 451 -11.11 -6.30 -18.18
CA TRP A 451 -10.84 -6.82 -19.52
C TRP A 451 -9.56 -7.67 -19.56
N LEU A 452 -8.47 -7.20 -18.91
CA LEU A 452 -7.24 -7.98 -18.79
C LEU A 452 -7.50 -9.32 -18.10
N ALA A 453 -8.21 -9.31 -16.95
CA ALA A 453 -8.60 -10.54 -16.25
C ALA A 453 -9.43 -11.49 -17.11
N GLY A 454 -10.26 -10.95 -18.01
CA GLY A 454 -11.08 -11.74 -18.96
C GLY A 454 -10.28 -12.38 -20.10
N ARG A 455 -9.22 -11.73 -20.58
CA ARG A 455 -8.34 -12.27 -21.63
C ARG A 455 -7.53 -13.46 -21.17
N GLU A 456 -7.04 -13.43 -19.95
CA GLU A 456 -6.21 -14.47 -19.37
C GLU A 456 -6.92 -15.80 -19.23
N GLU A 457 -8.19 -15.78 -18.88
CA GLU A 457 -8.98 -17.01 -18.79
C GLU A 457 -9.19 -17.66 -20.17
N ARG A 458 -9.41 -16.87 -21.21
CA ARG A 458 -9.55 -17.40 -22.59
C ARG A 458 -8.25 -18.02 -23.07
N ALA A 459 -7.08 -17.46 -22.69
CA ALA A 459 -5.78 -18.03 -23.03
C ALA A 459 -5.58 -19.39 -22.34
N VAL A 460 -5.90 -19.49 -21.05
CA VAL A 460 -5.79 -20.75 -20.29
C VAL A 460 -6.76 -21.83 -20.81
N GLN A 461 -8.00 -21.44 -21.13
CA GLN A 461 -8.97 -22.38 -21.71
C GLN A 461 -8.55 -22.84 -23.11
N GLY A 462 -7.92 -21.98 -23.91
CA GLY A 462 -7.37 -22.31 -25.21
C GLY A 462 -6.20 -23.31 -25.14
N ASP A 463 -5.32 -23.16 -24.15
CA ASP A 463 -4.19 -24.06 -23.93
C ASP A 463 -4.66 -25.44 -23.44
N VAL A 464 -5.60 -25.49 -22.48
CA VAL A 464 -6.19 -26.77 -21.99
C VAL A 464 -6.96 -27.49 -23.11
N ALA A 465 -7.62 -26.76 -24.00
CA ALA A 465 -8.33 -27.36 -25.13
C ALA A 465 -7.35 -27.93 -26.18
N ARG A 466 -6.17 -27.34 -26.38
CA ARG A 466 -5.12 -27.85 -27.28
C ARG A 466 -4.48 -29.10 -26.72
N ASP A 467 -4.09 -29.08 -25.44
CA ASP A 467 -3.48 -30.25 -24.78
C ASP A 467 -4.46 -31.44 -24.71
N GLY A 468 -5.76 -31.17 -24.58
CA GLY A 468 -6.80 -32.21 -24.62
C GLY A 468 -7.01 -32.83 -26.02
N CYS A 469 -6.80 -32.05 -27.11
CA CYS A 469 -6.83 -32.58 -28.45
C CYS A 469 -5.58 -33.42 -28.79
N GLU A 470 -4.40 -33.01 -28.36
CA GLU A 470 -3.16 -33.78 -28.60
C GLU A 470 -3.08 -35.10 -27.79
N SER A 471 -3.74 -35.16 -26.64
CA SER A 471 -3.80 -36.39 -25.84
C SER A 471 -4.89 -37.39 -26.29
N GLY A 472 -5.87 -36.94 -27.08
CA GLY A 472 -6.92 -37.79 -27.66
C GLY A 472 -6.54 -38.47 -28.99
N GLU A 473 -5.41 -38.05 -29.64
CA GLU A 473 -4.89 -38.64 -30.88
C GLU A 473 -3.76 -39.70 -30.66
N ARG A 474 -3.44 -40.04 -29.42
CA ARG A 474 -2.52 -41.14 -29.07
C ARG A 474 -3.25 -42.25 -28.37
#